data_dc5be99c256b6f6335428b68c47708d7
#
_entry.id   dc5be99c256b6f6335428b68c47708d7
#
_cell.length_a   1.000
_cell.length_b   1.000
_cell.length_c   1.000
_cell.angle_alpha   90.00
_cell.angle_beta   90.00
_cell.angle_gamma   90.00
#
_symmetry.space_group_name_H-M   'P 1'
#
loop_
_entity.id
_entity.type
_entity.pdbx_description
1 polymer ?
#
loop_
_entity_poly.entity_id
_entity_poly.type
_entity_poly.pdbx_seq_one_letter_code
_entity_poly.pdbx_strand_id
1 'polypeptide(L)'
;MSEDQPGPAAYVVVEFSDRRAVTAGFERLQRVLDSGSIRLLDVELIRSIKGVASTVPASSVDPALTDFDAMNSQLLGQADLDIVVAALTARQEAAVVVYSPGPTPAVLGSWSADGLTVLREGPVEDADLTAARAKAGASVLRIAAPSSRM
;
A
#
# COMPACT_ATOMS: atom_id res chain seq x y z
N MET A 1 -2.72 10.62 27.90
CA MET A 1 -2.23 10.22 26.94
C MET A 1 -3.03 9.31 26.31
N SER A 2 -3.08 9.36 25.27
CA SER A 2 -3.99 8.67 24.69
C SER A 2 -3.42 7.52 24.08
N GLU A 3 -3.66 6.45 24.63
CA GLU A 3 -3.16 5.32 24.07
C GLU A 3 -3.85 4.99 22.86
N ASP A 4 -4.97 5.57 22.60
CA ASP A 4 -5.71 5.27 21.42
C ASP A 4 -5.20 6.01 20.24
N GLN A 5 -4.31 6.96 20.47
CA GLN A 5 -3.86 7.72 19.37
C GLN A 5 -2.93 6.89 18.54
N PRO A 6 -3.23 6.62 17.32
CA PRO A 6 -2.33 5.84 16.48
C PRO A 6 -1.07 6.65 16.25
N GLY A 7 0.03 6.00 16.08
CA GLY A 7 1.25 6.69 15.68
C GLY A 7 1.10 7.25 14.29
N PRO A 8 2.13 7.89 13.77
CA PRO A 8 2.06 8.44 12.41
C PRO A 8 1.81 7.32 11.40
N ALA A 9 1.11 7.64 10.35
CA ALA A 9 0.86 6.67 9.29
C ALA A 9 1.92 6.78 8.21
N ALA A 10 2.09 5.70 7.48
CA ALA A 10 3.01 5.67 6.35
C ALA A 10 2.44 4.75 5.29
N TYR A 11 2.98 4.86 4.08
CA TYR A 11 2.62 3.95 3.02
C TYR A 11 3.88 3.34 2.42
N VAL A 12 3.72 2.17 1.82
CA VAL A 12 4.78 1.57 1.02
C VAL A 12 4.13 1.02 -0.23
N VAL A 13 4.77 1.22 -1.38
CA VAL A 13 4.31 0.70 -2.67
C VAL A 13 5.34 -0.31 -3.11
N VAL A 14 4.91 -1.54 -3.37
CA VAL A 14 5.81 -2.62 -3.73
C VAL A 14 5.36 -3.24 -5.04
N GLU A 15 6.30 -3.41 -5.96
CA GLU A 15 6.03 -4.10 -7.21
C GLU A 15 6.45 -5.56 -7.08
N PHE A 16 5.66 -6.47 -7.66
CA PHE A 16 5.95 -7.89 -7.60
C PHE A 16 6.36 -8.39 -8.97
N SER A 17 7.35 -9.26 -8.99
CA SER A 17 7.83 -9.82 -10.24
C SER A 17 6.89 -10.88 -10.81
N ASP A 18 6.15 -11.59 -9.96
CA ASP A 18 5.23 -12.62 -10.41
C ASP A 18 4.22 -12.94 -9.30
N ARG A 19 3.29 -13.82 -9.60
CA ARG A 19 2.24 -14.16 -8.63
C ARG A 19 2.77 -14.82 -7.38
N ARG A 20 3.81 -15.60 -7.51
CA ARG A 20 4.39 -16.26 -6.34
C ARG A 20 4.94 -15.23 -5.37
N ALA A 21 5.54 -14.16 -5.90
CA ALA A 21 6.07 -13.09 -5.06
C ALA A 21 4.93 -12.37 -4.35
N VAL A 22 3.77 -12.21 -5.00
CA VAL A 22 2.62 -11.59 -4.37
C VAL A 22 2.19 -12.40 -3.15
N THR A 23 2.03 -13.71 -3.34
CA THR A 23 1.60 -14.58 -2.26
C THR A 23 2.61 -14.54 -1.10
N ALA A 24 3.89 -14.67 -1.41
CA ALA A 24 4.93 -14.67 -0.37
C ALA A 24 4.96 -13.34 0.38
N GLY A 25 4.80 -12.22 -0.33
CA GLY A 25 4.81 -10.91 0.29
C GLY A 25 3.64 -10.72 1.25
N PHE A 26 2.44 -11.13 0.83
CA PHE A 26 1.28 -11.00 1.68
C PHE A 26 1.36 -11.93 2.89
N GLU A 27 1.95 -13.12 2.74
CA GLU A 27 2.15 -14.01 3.88
C GLU A 27 3.08 -13.38 4.91
N ARG A 28 4.12 -12.72 4.45
CA ARG A 28 5.03 -12.01 5.36
C ARG A 28 4.34 -10.84 6.03
N LEU A 29 3.51 -10.12 5.29
CA LEU A 29 2.75 -9.03 5.88
C LEU A 29 1.82 -9.55 6.97
N GLN A 30 1.19 -10.70 6.72
CA GLN A 30 0.30 -11.29 7.72
C GLN A 30 1.05 -11.57 9.02
N ARG A 31 2.29 -12.04 8.94
CA ARG A 31 3.08 -12.29 10.14
C ARG A 31 3.35 -11.00 10.91
N VAL A 32 3.59 -9.91 10.20
CA VAL A 32 3.82 -8.62 10.83
C VAL A 32 2.53 -8.15 11.53
N LEU A 33 1.39 -8.34 10.88
CA LEU A 33 0.12 -7.97 11.48
C LEU A 33 -0.16 -8.81 12.72
N ASP A 34 0.14 -10.11 12.64
CA ASP A 34 -0.11 -11.01 13.75
C ASP A 34 0.78 -10.68 14.95
N SER A 35 1.95 -10.10 14.70
CA SER A 35 2.84 -9.72 15.79
C SER A 35 2.33 -8.50 16.56
N GLY A 36 1.37 -7.79 16.00
CA GLY A 36 0.83 -6.60 16.66
C GLY A 36 1.69 -5.37 16.55
N SER A 37 2.76 -5.43 15.77
CA SER A 37 3.67 -4.28 15.69
C SER A 37 3.12 -3.14 14.85
N ILE A 38 2.14 -3.40 13.99
CA ILE A 38 1.51 -2.34 13.21
C ILE A 38 0.01 -2.55 13.15
N ARG A 39 -0.69 -1.49 12.72
CA ARG A 39 -2.09 -1.55 12.41
C ARG A 39 -2.22 -1.29 10.95
N LEU A 40 -2.94 -2.11 10.24
CA LEU A 40 -3.17 -1.91 8.81
C LEU A 40 -4.32 -0.96 8.62
N LEU A 41 -4.10 0.09 7.85
CA LEU A 41 -5.15 1.06 7.55
C LEU A 41 -5.76 0.79 6.18
N ASP A 42 -4.98 0.27 5.24
CA ASP A 42 -5.47 -0.06 3.92
C ASP A 42 -4.45 -0.95 3.22
N VAL A 43 -4.92 -1.85 2.37
CA VAL A 43 -4.05 -2.59 1.47
C VAL A 43 -4.79 -2.72 0.15
N GLU A 44 -4.13 -2.35 -0.94
CA GLU A 44 -4.74 -2.43 -2.27
C GLU A 44 -3.76 -3.03 -3.24
N LEU A 45 -4.24 -3.96 -4.06
CA LEU A 45 -3.43 -4.54 -5.10
C LEU A 45 -3.84 -3.85 -6.40
N ILE A 46 -2.88 -3.33 -7.14
CA ILE A 46 -3.14 -2.43 -8.25
C ILE A 46 -2.46 -2.93 -9.52
N ARG A 47 -3.16 -2.87 -10.62
CA ARG A 47 -2.60 -3.19 -11.92
C ARG A 47 -3.25 -2.30 -12.97
N SER A 48 -2.66 -2.27 -14.15
CA SER A 48 -3.27 -1.58 -15.27
C SER A 48 -4.15 -2.59 -16.03
N ILE A 49 -5.43 -2.25 -16.20
CA ILE A 49 -6.34 -3.09 -16.94
C ILE A 49 -6.82 -2.26 -18.14
N LYS A 50 -6.43 -2.69 -19.33
CA LYS A 50 -6.79 -1.97 -20.56
C LYS A 50 -6.39 -0.51 -20.48
N GLY A 51 -5.23 -0.25 -19.93
CA GLY A 51 -4.70 1.11 -19.85
C GLY A 51 -5.23 1.93 -18.67
N VAL A 52 -6.07 1.34 -17.83
CA VAL A 52 -6.62 2.05 -16.69
C VAL A 52 -6.08 1.46 -15.40
N ALA A 53 -5.54 2.31 -14.54
CA ALA A 53 -5.04 1.87 -13.25
C ALA A 53 -6.23 1.43 -12.39
N SER A 54 -6.20 0.21 -11.89
CA SER A 54 -7.35 -0.40 -11.22
C SER A 54 -6.93 -1.19 -10.00
N THR A 55 -7.79 -1.21 -9.00
CA THR A 55 -7.61 -2.06 -7.84
C THR A 55 -8.24 -3.41 -8.13
N VAL A 56 -7.55 -4.48 -7.77
CA VAL A 56 -8.09 -5.82 -7.93
C VAL A 56 -8.04 -6.54 -6.58
N PRO A 57 -8.94 -7.51 -6.34
CA PRO A 57 -8.90 -8.23 -5.07
C PRO A 57 -7.64 -9.09 -4.98
N ALA A 58 -7.07 -9.19 -3.81
CA ALA A 58 -5.90 -10.05 -3.61
C ALA A 58 -6.24 -11.50 -3.91
N SER A 59 -7.49 -11.91 -3.64
CA SER A 59 -7.94 -13.25 -3.92
C SER A 59 -7.94 -13.59 -5.42
N SER A 60 -7.91 -12.57 -6.28
CA SER A 60 -7.84 -12.82 -7.73
C SER A 60 -6.45 -13.31 -8.13
N VAL A 61 -5.44 -13.08 -7.30
CA VAL A 61 -4.10 -13.57 -7.57
C VAL A 61 -3.94 -14.96 -6.94
N ASP A 62 -4.42 -15.11 -5.71
CA ASP A 62 -4.29 -16.38 -5.01
C ASP A 62 -5.46 -16.45 -4.01
N PRO A 63 -6.31 -17.47 -4.10
CA PRO A 63 -7.44 -17.60 -3.16
C PRO A 63 -7.02 -17.61 -1.69
N ALA A 64 -5.78 -17.99 -1.40
CA ALA A 64 -5.29 -17.99 -0.03
C ALA A 64 -5.20 -16.57 0.54
N LEU A 65 -5.29 -15.55 -0.29
CA LEU A 65 -5.19 -14.16 0.14
C LEU A 65 -6.55 -13.50 0.33
N THR A 66 -7.62 -14.30 0.38
CA THR A 66 -8.98 -13.77 0.52
C THR A 66 -9.15 -12.83 1.71
N ASP A 67 -8.46 -13.10 2.81
CA ASP A 67 -8.60 -12.25 3.98
C ASP A 67 -8.18 -10.80 3.71
N PHE A 68 -7.28 -10.60 2.76
CA PHE A 68 -6.82 -9.26 2.44
C PHE A 68 -7.86 -8.46 1.65
N ASP A 69 -8.83 -9.12 1.04
CA ASP A 69 -9.89 -8.40 0.32
C ASP A 69 -10.68 -7.52 1.29
N ALA A 70 -10.89 -8.01 2.51
CA ALA A 70 -11.62 -7.24 3.50
C ALA A 70 -10.80 -6.10 4.08
N MET A 71 -9.51 -6.10 3.87
CA MET A 71 -8.62 -5.05 4.39
C MET A 71 -8.47 -3.89 3.42
N ASN A 72 -9.11 -3.98 2.25
CA ASN A 72 -9.09 -2.88 1.30
C ASN A 72 -10.11 -1.85 1.77
N SER A 73 -9.65 -0.75 2.31
CA SER A 73 -10.48 0.32 2.83
C SER A 73 -10.74 1.40 1.81
N GLN A 74 -10.22 1.22 0.61
CA GLN A 74 -10.42 2.14 -0.51
C GLN A 74 -9.98 3.56 -0.18
N LEU A 75 -8.86 3.68 0.50
CA LEU A 75 -8.31 5.00 0.82
C LEU A 75 -7.73 5.67 -0.41
N LEU A 76 -7.30 4.91 -1.40
CA LEU A 76 -6.66 5.47 -2.58
C LEU A 76 -7.71 5.93 -3.59
N GLY A 77 -7.52 7.12 -4.13
CA GLY A 77 -8.35 7.60 -5.22
C GLY A 77 -7.70 7.28 -6.55
N GLN A 78 -8.37 7.57 -7.65
CA GLN A 78 -7.86 7.25 -8.98
C GLN A 78 -6.49 7.91 -9.23
N ALA A 79 -6.28 9.12 -8.73
CA ALA A 79 -5.00 9.77 -8.91
C ALA A 79 -3.87 8.97 -8.26
N ASP A 80 -4.13 8.37 -7.10
CA ASP A 80 -3.14 7.53 -6.44
C ASP A 80 -2.87 6.28 -7.25
N LEU A 81 -3.91 5.65 -7.78
CA LEU A 81 -3.74 4.46 -8.60
C LEU A 81 -2.89 4.78 -9.84
N ASP A 82 -3.12 5.92 -10.44
CA ASP A 82 -2.36 6.36 -11.62
C ASP A 82 -0.89 6.55 -11.27
N ILE A 83 -0.61 7.08 -10.08
CA ILE A 83 0.77 7.26 -9.63
C ILE A 83 1.45 5.91 -9.51
N VAL A 84 0.77 4.92 -8.97
CA VAL A 84 1.33 3.58 -8.79
C VAL A 84 1.63 2.96 -10.15
N VAL A 85 0.68 2.99 -11.06
CA VAL A 85 0.86 2.35 -12.37
C VAL A 85 1.98 3.04 -13.14
N ALA A 86 2.10 4.36 -13.02
CA ALA A 86 3.17 5.08 -13.68
C ALA A 86 4.55 4.70 -13.16
N ALA A 87 4.62 4.19 -11.94
CA ALA A 87 5.90 3.78 -11.35
C ALA A 87 6.28 2.34 -11.66
N LEU A 88 5.35 1.55 -12.22
CA LEU A 88 5.65 0.15 -12.51
C LEU A 88 6.73 0.05 -13.58
N THR A 89 7.64 -0.89 -13.40
CA THR A 89 8.77 -1.02 -14.31
C THR A 89 8.54 -2.06 -15.38
N ALA A 90 7.60 -2.98 -15.19
CA ALA A 90 7.43 -4.06 -16.16
C ALA A 90 6.03 -4.59 -16.19
N ARG A 91 5.05 -3.79 -16.22
CA ARG A 91 3.65 -4.23 -16.30
C ARG A 91 3.29 -5.28 -15.25
N GLN A 92 3.93 -5.22 -14.11
CA GLN A 92 3.63 -6.10 -13.03
C GLN A 92 2.51 -5.51 -12.20
N GLU A 93 2.19 -6.17 -11.14
CA GLU A 93 1.23 -5.67 -10.19
C GLU A 93 1.98 -5.04 -9.03
N ALA A 94 1.36 -4.11 -8.37
CA ALA A 94 1.92 -3.50 -7.19
C ALA A 94 0.91 -3.54 -6.07
N ALA A 95 1.38 -3.55 -4.84
CA ALA A 95 0.51 -3.40 -3.69
C ALA A 95 0.87 -2.13 -2.96
N VAL A 96 -0.13 -1.47 -2.41
CA VAL A 96 0.08 -0.33 -1.54
C VAL A 96 -0.42 -0.74 -0.18
N VAL A 97 0.42 -0.57 0.83
CA VAL A 97 0.04 -0.82 2.22
C VAL A 97 0.12 0.50 2.95
N VAL A 98 -0.96 0.88 3.62
CA VAL A 98 -1.00 2.06 4.47
C VAL A 98 -1.13 1.55 5.89
N TYR A 99 -0.25 1.94 6.77
CA TYR A 99 -0.16 1.36 8.09
C TYR A 99 0.31 2.38 9.14
N SER A 100 0.17 2.03 10.40
CA SER A 100 0.58 2.85 11.52
C SER A 100 1.07 1.94 12.65
N PRO A 101 2.12 2.30 13.37
CA PRO A 101 2.95 3.47 13.15
C PRO A 101 3.94 3.21 12.02
N GLY A 102 4.26 4.24 11.33
CA GLY A 102 5.18 4.10 10.22
C GLY A 102 6.31 5.10 10.30
N PRO A 103 7.38 4.88 9.54
CA PRO A 103 7.67 3.62 8.87
C PRO A 103 8.18 2.58 9.85
N THR A 104 7.79 1.35 9.64
CA THR A 104 8.19 0.26 10.52
C THR A 104 9.13 -0.67 9.78
N PRO A 105 10.35 -0.88 10.29
CA PRO A 105 11.32 -1.72 9.57
C PRO A 105 10.83 -3.12 9.27
N ALA A 106 10.00 -3.70 10.13
CA ALA A 106 9.49 -5.05 9.90
C ALA A 106 8.67 -5.11 8.61
N VAL A 107 7.86 -4.07 8.33
CA VAL A 107 7.08 -4.02 7.10
C VAL A 107 8.01 -3.87 5.91
N LEU A 108 8.92 -2.92 5.98
CA LEU A 108 9.83 -2.67 4.87
C LEU A 108 10.69 -3.89 4.59
N GLY A 109 11.16 -4.55 5.64
CA GLY A 109 11.98 -5.74 5.48
C GLY A 109 11.22 -6.88 4.83
N SER A 110 9.94 -7.05 5.19
CA SER A 110 9.16 -8.15 4.63
C SER A 110 8.88 -7.94 3.15
N TRP A 111 8.90 -6.68 2.70
CA TRP A 111 8.60 -6.38 1.30
C TRP A 111 9.85 -6.13 0.45
N SER A 112 11.03 -6.34 1.03
CA SER A 112 12.27 -6.21 0.29
C SER A 112 12.87 -7.54 -0.06
N ALA A 113 12.07 -8.60 -0.06
CA ALA A 113 12.57 -9.94 -0.30
C ALA A 113 12.52 -10.31 -1.78
N ASP A 114 12.85 -11.54 -2.09
CA ASP A 114 12.92 -12.01 -3.45
C ASP A 114 11.67 -11.72 -4.26
N GLY A 115 11.82 -11.08 -5.39
CA GLY A 115 10.72 -10.78 -6.30
C GLY A 115 9.91 -9.58 -5.89
N LEU A 116 10.35 -8.83 -4.87
CA LEU A 116 9.63 -7.67 -4.37
C LEU A 116 10.53 -6.45 -4.48
N THR A 117 10.02 -5.40 -5.06
CA THR A 117 10.78 -4.17 -5.22
C THR A 117 9.98 -3.01 -4.65
N VAL A 118 10.54 -2.31 -3.69
CA VAL A 118 9.88 -1.14 -3.13
C VAL A 118 10.04 0.00 -4.12
N LEU A 119 8.93 0.48 -4.64
CA LEU A 119 8.93 1.57 -5.62
C LEU A 119 8.89 2.92 -4.94
N ARG A 120 8.26 2.99 -3.77
CA ARG A 120 8.01 4.26 -3.15
C ARG A 120 7.55 4.05 -1.72
N GLU A 121 7.89 4.97 -0.84
CA GLU A 121 7.43 4.90 0.54
C GLU A 121 7.44 6.31 1.10
N GLY A 122 6.64 6.56 2.09
CA GLY A 122 6.61 7.88 2.68
C GLY A 122 5.55 7.99 3.77
N PRO A 123 5.50 9.16 4.40
CA PRO A 123 4.51 9.40 5.44
C PRO A 123 3.15 9.71 4.82
N VAL A 124 2.10 9.49 5.60
CA VAL A 124 0.76 9.92 5.22
C VAL A 124 0.34 10.95 6.27
N GLU A 125 0.08 12.18 5.82
CA GLU A 125 -0.31 13.23 6.74
C GLU A 125 -1.71 12.98 7.29
N ASP A 126 -1.94 13.35 8.54
CA ASP A 126 -3.22 13.14 9.16
C ASP A 126 -4.36 13.77 8.38
N ALA A 127 -4.12 14.96 7.84
CA ALA A 127 -5.15 15.65 7.07
C ALA A 127 -5.50 14.87 5.81
N ASP A 128 -4.50 14.28 5.14
CA ASP A 128 -4.74 13.52 3.93
C ASP A 128 -5.47 12.22 4.25
N LEU A 129 -5.13 11.59 5.38
CA LEU A 129 -5.79 10.37 5.77
C LEU A 129 -7.25 10.63 6.11
N THR A 130 -7.53 11.72 6.83
CA THR A 130 -8.88 12.10 7.18
C THR A 130 -9.69 12.39 5.92
N ALA A 131 -9.12 13.13 4.98
CA ALA A 131 -9.81 13.46 3.74
C ALA A 131 -10.06 12.22 2.90
N ALA A 132 -9.12 11.29 2.88
CA ALA A 132 -9.29 10.04 2.13
C ALA A 132 -10.43 9.21 2.69
N ARG A 133 -10.52 9.14 4.01
CA ARG A 133 -11.60 8.40 4.66
C ARG A 133 -12.95 9.03 4.36
N ALA A 134 -12.98 10.34 4.20
CA ALA A 134 -14.21 11.04 3.89
C ALA A 134 -14.49 11.10 2.39
N LYS A 135 -13.62 10.48 1.58
CA LYS A 135 -13.74 10.52 0.12
C LYS A 135 -13.77 11.96 -0.40
N ALA A 136 -12.92 12.79 0.18
CA ALA A 136 -12.92 14.20 -0.18
C ALA A 136 -11.90 14.55 -1.25
N GLY A 137 -11.43 13.59 -1.99
CA GLY A 137 -10.55 13.88 -3.12
C GLY A 137 -9.07 14.03 -2.79
N ALA A 138 -8.67 13.68 -1.57
CA ALA A 138 -7.27 13.78 -1.19
C ALA A 138 -6.44 12.65 -1.78
N SER A 139 -5.16 12.88 -1.94
CA SER A 139 -4.25 11.88 -2.41
C SER A 139 -3.42 11.38 -1.25
N VAL A 140 -3.46 10.09 -0.99
CA VAL A 140 -2.68 9.46 0.06
C VAL A 140 -1.21 9.38 -0.34
N LEU A 141 -0.97 9.11 -1.61
CA LEU A 141 0.39 8.97 -2.10
C LEU A 141 0.98 10.27 -2.59
N ARG A 142 0.39 11.40 -2.18
CA ARG A 142 0.83 12.64 -2.63
C ARG A 142 2.24 12.79 -2.31
N ILE A 143 3.02 12.82 -3.17
CA ILE A 143 4.31 12.93 -2.97
C ILE A 143 4.64 14.20 -3.22
N ALA A 144 4.51 14.65 -2.46
CA ALA A 144 4.96 15.78 -2.52
C ALA A 144 5.81 16.07 -3.52
N ALA A 145 5.46 16.45 -4.10
CA ALA A 145 6.10 16.81 -4.91
C ALA A 145 7.28 17.34 -4.61
N PRO A 146 7.85 17.21 -4.88
CA PRO A 146 8.94 17.60 -4.52
C PRO A 146 9.22 18.87 -4.92
N SER A 147 8.93 19.01 -5.13
CA SER A 147 9.18 19.75 -5.31
C SER A 147 9.60 20.36 -5.56
N SER A 148 9.53 20.53 -5.93
CA SER A 148 9.86 21.02 -6.19
C SER A 148 10.31 21.80 -6.15
N ARG A 149 10.57 22.18 -6.11
CA ARG A 149 11.02 22.85 -6.08
C ARG A 149 11.55 23.36 -6.24
N MET A 150 11.67 23.69 -6.50
CA MET A 150 12.12 24.24 -6.66
C MET A 150 12.40 24.64 -6.65
#